data_6907fc69e2d664c6391c5566af86677d
#
_entry.id   6907fc69e2d664c6391c5566af86677d
#
_cell.length_a   1.000
_cell.length_b   1.000
_cell.length_c   1.000
_cell.angle_alpha   90.00
_cell.angle_beta   90.00
_cell.angle_gamma   90.00
#
_symmetry.space_group_name_H-M   'P 1'
#
loop_
_entity.id
_entity.type
_entity.pdbx_description
1 polymer ?
#
loop_
_entity_poly.entity_id
_entity_poly.type
_entity_poly.pdbx_seq_one_letter_code
_entity_poly.pdbx_strand_id
1 'polypeptide(L)'
;MQQAEAIRQGIRLLEAGDGVDVGGESTRPGAEPVSPKQERERVIPVLKALRKERPEAFLSVDTYKAEVAQAAIEEAGVDVVNDVGGGRWDKGLIGLVARNQVGYVCMHASGRPREMQKNPTYGDVVAEIRTFLAERVEVLAKAGVERSRILPDVGIGFGKMVEHNRALLEADWSELDRPLLWGLSRKSFLEATKTEKKMKDRDEALDWWNRELLARRQPMVWRVHDPKRVSLGAGLGKAMGYRL
;
A
#
# COMPACT_ATOMS: atom_id res chain seq x y z
N MET A 1 -12.17 -2.26 -16.17
CA MET A 1 -13.20 -2.91 -15.33
C MET A 1 -14.44 -2.04 -15.36
N GLN A 2 -15.63 -2.60 -15.56
CA GLN A 2 -16.87 -1.79 -15.48
C GLN A 2 -17.10 -1.38 -14.02
N GLN A 3 -17.58 -0.17 -13.78
CA GLN A 3 -17.81 0.39 -12.45
C GLN A 3 -18.61 -0.54 -11.52
N ALA A 4 -19.68 -1.15 -12.02
CA ALA A 4 -20.50 -2.09 -11.27
C ALA A 4 -19.71 -3.33 -10.77
N GLU A 5 -18.75 -3.82 -11.56
CA GLU A 5 -17.90 -4.93 -11.15
C GLU A 5 -16.91 -4.52 -10.05
N ALA A 6 -16.33 -3.30 -10.14
CA ALA A 6 -15.46 -2.78 -9.11
C ALA A 6 -16.19 -2.63 -7.76
N ILE A 7 -17.45 -2.14 -7.78
CA ILE A 7 -18.27 -2.03 -6.57
C ILE A 7 -18.55 -3.41 -5.98
N ARG A 8 -19.01 -4.39 -6.79
CA ARG A 8 -19.24 -5.77 -6.32
C ARG A 8 -17.98 -6.40 -5.72
N GLN A 9 -16.83 -6.18 -6.36
CA GLN A 9 -15.56 -6.67 -5.84
C GLN A 9 -15.21 -6.00 -4.51
N GLY A 10 -15.36 -4.67 -4.40
CA GLY A 10 -15.12 -3.94 -3.16
C GLY A 10 -15.98 -4.44 -2.00
N ILE A 11 -17.27 -4.68 -2.23
CA ILE A 11 -18.17 -5.25 -1.21
C ILE A 11 -17.67 -6.63 -0.76
N ARG A 12 -17.32 -7.53 -1.70
CA ARG A 12 -16.76 -8.85 -1.36
C ARG A 12 -15.46 -8.76 -0.56
N LEU A 13 -14.61 -7.80 -0.85
CA LEU A 13 -13.38 -7.58 -0.09
C LEU A 13 -13.67 -7.09 1.33
N LEU A 14 -14.65 -6.22 1.52
CA LEU A 14 -15.09 -5.74 2.82
C LEU A 14 -15.78 -6.82 3.68
N GLU A 15 -16.27 -7.90 3.08
CA GLU A 15 -16.80 -9.07 3.82
C GLU A 15 -15.69 -9.92 4.46
N ALA A 16 -14.46 -9.80 3.96
CA ALA A 16 -13.34 -10.65 4.37
C ALA A 16 -12.13 -9.88 4.94
N GLY A 17 -12.09 -8.56 4.76
CA GLY A 17 -11.02 -7.68 5.21
C GLY A 17 -11.55 -6.49 5.98
N ASP A 18 -10.65 -5.75 6.62
CA ASP A 18 -10.99 -4.58 7.44
C ASP A 18 -11.24 -3.32 6.60
N GLY A 19 -10.73 -3.27 5.36
CA GLY A 19 -10.87 -2.14 4.46
C GLY A 19 -10.57 -2.46 3.01
N VAL A 20 -10.80 -1.48 2.14
CA VAL A 20 -10.54 -1.57 0.70
C VAL A 20 -9.73 -0.38 0.22
N ASP A 21 -8.70 -0.66 -0.59
CA ASP A 21 -7.88 0.32 -1.28
C ASP A 21 -8.31 0.40 -2.75
N VAL A 22 -8.77 1.58 -3.20
CA VAL A 22 -9.34 1.79 -4.54
C VAL A 22 -8.41 2.65 -5.37
N GLY A 23 -7.86 2.09 -6.46
CA GLY A 23 -7.01 2.80 -7.40
C GLY A 23 -7.61 2.90 -8.81
N GLY A 24 -7.43 4.06 -9.45
CA GLY A 24 -7.89 4.33 -10.81
C GLY A 24 -6.80 4.27 -11.88
N GLU A 25 -5.54 4.26 -11.46
CA GLU A 25 -4.37 4.16 -12.32
C GLU A 25 -3.60 2.86 -12.04
N SER A 26 -3.11 2.22 -13.10
CA SER A 26 -2.26 1.03 -12.93
C SER A 26 -0.85 1.46 -12.53
N THR A 27 -0.34 0.92 -11.44
CA THR A 27 1.05 1.13 -10.98
C THR A 27 2.01 0.01 -11.44
N ARG A 28 1.57 -0.87 -12.37
CA ARG A 28 2.42 -1.91 -12.96
C ARG A 28 3.52 -1.28 -13.80
N PRO A 29 4.70 -1.91 -13.89
CA PRO A 29 5.78 -1.45 -14.77
C PRO A 29 5.27 -1.23 -16.20
N GLY A 30 5.61 -0.08 -16.79
CA GLY A 30 5.22 0.27 -18.15
C GLY A 30 3.78 0.77 -18.32
N ALA A 31 2.99 0.89 -17.25
CA ALA A 31 1.64 1.44 -17.35
C ALA A 31 1.67 2.91 -17.78
N GLU A 32 0.75 3.25 -18.68
CA GLU A 32 0.54 4.65 -19.08
C GLU A 32 -0.21 5.42 -17.99
N PRO A 33 0.24 6.63 -17.65
CA PRO A 33 -0.44 7.46 -16.67
C PRO A 33 -1.81 7.92 -17.21
N VAL A 34 -2.77 8.06 -16.31
CA VAL A 34 -4.08 8.64 -16.64
C VAL A 34 -4.18 10.07 -16.11
N SER A 35 -5.02 10.90 -16.73
CA SER A 35 -5.26 12.25 -16.23
C SER A 35 -5.98 12.22 -14.87
N PRO A 36 -5.82 13.26 -14.02
CA PRO A 36 -6.57 13.35 -12.77
C PRO A 36 -8.09 13.21 -12.98
N LYS A 37 -8.62 13.83 -14.03
CA LYS A 37 -10.04 13.74 -14.39
C LYS A 37 -10.46 12.28 -14.65
N GLN A 38 -9.71 11.55 -15.48
CA GLN A 38 -10.02 10.15 -15.78
C GLN A 38 -9.91 9.26 -14.52
N GLU A 39 -8.95 9.53 -13.66
CA GLU A 39 -8.79 8.78 -12.42
C GLU A 39 -9.95 9.03 -11.46
N ARG A 40 -10.36 10.29 -11.28
CA ARG A 40 -11.57 10.65 -10.51
C ARG A 40 -12.83 9.95 -11.04
N GLU A 41 -13.05 9.98 -12.34
CA GLU A 41 -14.20 9.31 -12.99
C GLU A 41 -14.22 7.80 -12.70
N ARG A 42 -13.06 7.17 -12.45
CA ARG A 42 -12.96 5.74 -12.11
C ARG A 42 -13.16 5.47 -10.63
N VAL A 43 -12.54 6.27 -9.74
CA VAL A 43 -12.47 5.93 -8.30
C VAL A 43 -13.63 6.51 -7.49
N ILE A 44 -14.05 7.76 -7.77
CA ILE A 44 -15.03 8.46 -6.93
C ILE A 44 -16.38 7.74 -6.89
N PRO A 45 -16.98 7.32 -8.04
CA PRO A 45 -18.26 6.61 -8.00
C PRO A 45 -18.18 5.27 -7.23
N VAL A 46 -17.03 4.58 -7.29
CA VAL A 46 -16.81 3.31 -6.56
C VAL A 46 -16.74 3.58 -5.06
N LEU A 47 -15.90 4.52 -4.63
CA LEU A 47 -15.74 4.89 -3.23
C LEU A 47 -17.06 5.36 -2.60
N LYS A 48 -17.83 6.21 -3.30
CA LYS A 48 -19.16 6.68 -2.84
C LYS A 48 -20.14 5.52 -2.67
N ALA A 49 -20.15 4.57 -3.60
CA ALA A 49 -21.00 3.39 -3.51
C ALA A 49 -20.61 2.50 -2.34
N LEU A 50 -19.31 2.26 -2.14
CA LEU A 50 -18.80 1.47 -1.01
C LEU A 50 -19.13 2.13 0.33
N ARG A 51 -18.94 3.45 0.47
CA ARG A 51 -19.28 4.19 1.68
C ARG A 51 -20.79 4.13 1.98
N LYS A 52 -21.62 4.22 0.93
CA LYS A 52 -23.09 4.09 1.09
C LYS A 52 -23.50 2.70 1.55
N GLU A 53 -22.93 1.65 0.97
CA GLU A 53 -23.26 0.24 1.30
C GLU A 53 -22.69 -0.19 2.65
N ARG A 54 -21.55 0.37 3.05
CA ARG A 54 -20.82 0.05 4.28
C ARG A 54 -20.30 1.34 4.94
N PRO A 55 -21.14 2.08 5.66
CA PRO A 55 -20.78 3.39 6.24
C PRO A 55 -19.55 3.34 7.16
N GLU A 56 -19.34 2.23 7.87
CA GLU A 56 -18.24 2.03 8.81
C GLU A 56 -16.99 1.39 8.17
N ALA A 57 -17.03 1.12 6.84
CA ALA A 57 -15.88 0.50 6.17
C ALA A 57 -14.68 1.43 6.16
N PHE A 58 -13.49 0.86 6.34
CA PHE A 58 -12.24 1.56 6.16
C PHE A 58 -11.93 1.68 4.66
N LEU A 59 -11.91 2.90 4.13
CA LEU A 59 -11.70 3.16 2.70
C LEU A 59 -10.41 3.92 2.47
N SER A 60 -9.62 3.43 1.52
CA SER A 60 -8.40 4.05 1.05
C SER A 60 -8.49 4.38 -0.44
N VAL A 61 -7.86 5.47 -0.87
CA VAL A 61 -7.66 5.80 -2.29
C VAL A 61 -6.19 5.66 -2.66
N ASP A 62 -5.87 4.77 -3.63
CA ASP A 62 -4.51 4.58 -4.18
C ASP A 62 -4.28 5.65 -5.26
N THR A 63 -3.65 6.74 -4.88
CA THR A 63 -3.31 7.85 -5.78
C THR A 63 -2.16 8.68 -5.26
N TYR A 64 -1.32 9.18 -6.17
CA TYR A 64 -0.29 10.17 -5.89
C TYR A 64 -0.69 11.60 -6.32
N LYS A 65 -1.94 11.80 -6.76
CA LYS A 65 -2.44 13.07 -7.29
C LYS A 65 -3.31 13.78 -6.26
N ALA A 66 -2.93 15.00 -5.88
CA ALA A 66 -3.67 15.79 -4.89
C ALA A 66 -5.13 16.05 -5.29
N GLU A 67 -5.41 16.32 -6.58
CA GLU A 67 -6.77 16.54 -7.07
C GLU A 67 -7.67 15.31 -6.89
N VAL A 68 -7.14 14.11 -7.12
CA VAL A 68 -7.89 12.86 -6.96
C VAL A 68 -8.13 12.57 -5.48
N ALA A 69 -7.08 12.72 -4.66
CA ALA A 69 -7.17 12.55 -3.21
C ALA A 69 -8.17 13.54 -2.58
N GLN A 70 -8.16 14.81 -3.01
CA GLN A 70 -9.10 15.81 -2.54
C GLN A 70 -10.55 15.40 -2.82
N ALA A 71 -10.85 15.00 -4.06
CA ALA A 71 -12.19 14.54 -4.41
C ALA A 71 -12.60 13.29 -3.62
N ALA A 72 -11.68 12.34 -3.38
CA ALA A 72 -11.95 11.15 -2.58
C ALA A 72 -12.27 11.48 -1.13
N ILE A 73 -11.56 12.43 -0.53
CA ILE A 73 -11.80 12.90 0.84
C ILE A 73 -13.15 13.63 0.93
N GLU A 74 -13.38 14.62 0.05
CA GLU A 74 -14.54 15.50 0.13
C GLU A 74 -15.85 14.80 -0.28
N GLU A 75 -15.82 13.96 -1.33
CA GLU A 75 -17.03 13.38 -1.90
C GLU A 75 -17.36 11.98 -1.37
N ALA A 76 -16.35 11.21 -0.94
CA ALA A 76 -16.54 9.83 -0.50
C ALA A 76 -16.10 9.58 0.95
N GLY A 77 -15.47 10.55 1.62
CA GLY A 77 -15.05 10.44 3.01
C GLY A 77 -14.05 9.29 3.21
N VAL A 78 -13.01 9.20 2.35
CA VAL A 78 -11.97 8.17 2.53
C VAL A 78 -11.17 8.43 3.79
N ASP A 79 -10.73 7.36 4.43
CA ASP A 79 -9.99 7.39 5.69
C ASP A 79 -8.49 7.51 5.47
N VAL A 80 -7.99 7.04 4.32
CA VAL A 80 -6.56 6.99 3.99
C VAL A 80 -6.31 7.39 2.54
N VAL A 81 -5.20 8.08 2.31
CA VAL A 81 -4.57 8.25 1.00
C VAL A 81 -3.35 7.34 0.93
N ASN A 82 -3.36 6.40 -0.01
CA ASN A 82 -2.25 5.50 -0.28
C ASN A 82 -1.42 6.06 -1.45
N ASP A 83 -0.25 6.63 -1.14
CA ASP A 83 0.62 7.28 -2.12
C ASP A 83 1.88 6.47 -2.40
N VAL A 84 1.91 5.82 -3.55
CA VAL A 84 3.08 5.07 -4.05
C VAL A 84 4.29 5.97 -4.35
N GLY A 85 4.12 7.28 -4.41
CA GLY A 85 5.18 8.26 -4.64
C GLY A 85 5.83 8.80 -3.35
N GLY A 86 5.25 8.52 -2.19
CA GLY A 86 5.75 9.00 -0.90
C GLY A 86 5.78 10.53 -0.81
N GLY A 87 4.81 11.23 -1.37
CA GLY A 87 4.69 12.69 -1.37
C GLY A 87 5.69 13.42 -2.27
N ARG A 88 6.34 12.72 -3.21
CA ARG A 88 7.35 13.33 -4.09
C ARG A 88 6.80 13.80 -5.44
N TRP A 89 5.68 13.20 -5.88
CA TRP A 89 5.23 13.38 -7.26
C TRP A 89 4.16 14.47 -7.42
N ASP A 90 3.47 14.82 -6.35
CA ASP A 90 2.56 15.97 -6.29
C ASP A 90 2.79 16.77 -5.00
N LYS A 91 3.24 18.02 -5.15
CA LYS A 91 3.59 18.89 -4.02
C LYS A 91 2.37 19.30 -3.17
N GLY A 92 1.17 19.24 -3.75
CA GLY A 92 -0.09 19.56 -3.06
C GLY A 92 -0.57 18.49 -2.10
N LEU A 93 -0.13 17.23 -2.31
CA LEU A 93 -0.70 16.08 -1.62
C LEU A 93 -0.43 16.08 -0.10
N ILE A 94 0.79 16.38 0.32
CA ILE A 94 1.16 16.41 1.75
C ILE A 94 0.34 17.46 2.51
N GLY A 95 0.23 18.68 1.97
CA GLY A 95 -0.56 19.74 2.57
C GLY A 95 -2.06 19.42 2.62
N LEU A 96 -2.58 18.71 1.62
CA LEU A 96 -3.95 18.22 1.60
C LEU A 96 -4.21 17.24 2.74
N VAL A 97 -3.37 16.21 2.87
CA VAL A 97 -3.47 15.19 3.92
C VAL A 97 -3.39 15.83 5.32
N ALA A 98 -2.44 16.74 5.52
CA ALA A 98 -2.27 17.46 6.79
C ALA A 98 -3.51 18.25 7.20
N ARG A 99 -4.15 18.98 6.27
CA ARG A 99 -5.36 19.76 6.54
C ARG A 99 -6.58 18.92 6.86
N ASN A 100 -6.71 17.76 6.21
CA ASN A 100 -7.87 16.88 6.36
C ASN A 100 -7.72 15.82 7.44
N GLN A 101 -6.52 15.69 8.03
CA GLN A 101 -6.23 14.72 9.09
C GLN A 101 -6.61 13.28 8.74
N VAL A 102 -6.49 12.90 7.45
CA VAL A 102 -6.65 11.51 6.98
C VAL A 102 -5.36 10.73 7.16
N GLY A 103 -5.45 9.40 7.22
CA GLY A 103 -4.28 8.53 7.22
C GLY A 103 -3.51 8.62 5.91
N TYR A 104 -2.21 8.35 5.96
CA TYR A 104 -1.35 8.42 4.80
C TYR A 104 -0.38 7.26 4.73
N VAL A 105 -0.48 6.49 3.65
CA VAL A 105 0.54 5.48 3.33
C VAL A 105 1.65 6.14 2.53
N CYS A 106 2.85 6.09 3.08
CA CYS A 106 4.05 6.64 2.50
C CYS A 106 4.94 5.54 1.94
N MET A 107 4.90 5.31 0.62
CA MET A 107 5.65 4.22 0.01
C MET A 107 6.94 4.70 -0.64
N HIS A 108 7.98 3.83 -0.59
CA HIS A 108 9.17 3.99 -1.39
C HIS A 108 9.03 3.34 -2.78
N ALA A 109 9.25 4.14 -3.82
CA ALA A 109 9.47 3.69 -5.20
C ALA A 109 10.73 4.35 -5.75
N SER A 110 11.55 3.63 -6.54
CA SER A 110 12.78 4.20 -7.13
C SER A 110 12.50 5.27 -8.20
N GLY A 111 11.27 5.29 -8.72
CA GLY A 111 10.82 6.23 -9.76
C GLY A 111 9.35 6.01 -10.08
N ARG A 112 8.84 6.72 -11.09
CA ARG A 112 7.46 6.53 -11.56
C ARG A 112 7.27 5.14 -12.17
N PRO A 113 6.05 4.57 -12.18
CA PRO A 113 5.79 3.21 -12.65
C PRO A 113 6.35 2.89 -14.03
N ARG A 114 6.36 3.87 -14.94
CA ARG A 114 6.90 3.72 -16.30
C ARG A 114 8.41 3.47 -16.35
N GLU A 115 9.15 3.95 -15.35
CA GLU A 115 10.64 3.98 -15.38
C GLU A 115 11.28 3.20 -14.24
N MET A 116 10.56 2.95 -13.15
CA MET A 116 11.10 2.40 -11.90
C MET A 116 11.84 1.06 -12.05
N GLN A 117 11.50 0.25 -13.07
CA GLN A 117 12.14 -1.05 -13.30
C GLN A 117 13.31 -1.00 -14.29
N LYS A 118 13.65 0.20 -14.80
CA LYS A 118 14.82 0.35 -15.67
C LYS A 118 16.09 0.37 -14.82
N ASN A 119 16.68 -0.81 -14.63
CA ASN A 119 17.94 -1.00 -13.93
C ASN A 119 17.98 -0.39 -12.51
N PRO A 120 17.12 -0.84 -11.57
CA PRO A 120 17.15 -0.33 -10.22
C PRO A 120 18.43 -0.74 -9.50
N THR A 121 19.22 0.24 -9.05
CA THR A 121 20.49 0.04 -8.35
C THR A 121 20.44 0.64 -6.97
N TYR A 122 21.00 -0.07 -5.98
CA TYR A 122 21.15 0.35 -4.59
C TYR A 122 22.54 -0.07 -4.10
N GLY A 123 23.16 0.74 -3.27
CA GLY A 123 24.37 0.36 -2.55
C GLY A 123 24.01 -0.58 -1.38
N ASP A 124 23.13 -0.13 -0.51
CA ASP A 124 22.46 -0.91 0.53
C ASP A 124 20.96 -0.57 0.50
N VAL A 125 20.17 -1.46 -0.07
CA VAL A 125 18.74 -1.23 -0.26
C VAL A 125 17.99 -1.05 1.06
N VAL A 126 18.39 -1.74 2.13
CA VAL A 126 17.75 -1.64 3.44
C VAL A 126 18.04 -0.30 4.09
N ALA A 127 19.31 0.09 4.13
CA ALA A 127 19.74 1.37 4.70
C ALA A 127 19.15 2.57 3.94
N GLU A 128 19.17 2.52 2.60
CA GLU A 128 18.65 3.60 1.76
C GLU A 128 17.14 3.78 1.94
N ILE A 129 16.36 2.68 1.97
CA ILE A 129 14.91 2.76 2.16
C ILE A 129 14.55 3.14 3.59
N ARG A 130 15.29 2.67 4.58
CA ARG A 130 15.11 3.08 5.98
C ARG A 130 15.29 4.58 6.14
N THR A 131 16.39 5.12 5.61
CA THR A 131 16.67 6.56 5.60
C THR A 131 15.55 7.33 4.89
N PHE A 132 15.17 6.88 3.70
CA PHE A 132 14.08 7.51 2.95
C PHE A 132 12.78 7.56 3.77
N LEU A 133 12.34 6.44 4.33
CA LEU A 133 11.08 6.38 5.10
C LEU A 133 11.15 7.26 6.35
N ALA A 134 12.26 7.25 7.07
CA ALA A 134 12.48 8.12 8.22
C ALA A 134 12.38 9.61 7.85
N GLU A 135 13.07 10.02 6.79
CA GLU A 135 13.03 11.40 6.28
C GLU A 135 11.61 11.79 5.83
N ARG A 136 10.88 10.88 5.16
CA ARG A 136 9.51 11.16 4.72
C ARG A 136 8.54 11.32 5.89
N VAL A 137 8.68 10.48 6.93
CA VAL A 137 7.90 10.64 8.16
C VAL A 137 8.14 12.02 8.80
N GLU A 138 9.40 12.48 8.84
CA GLU A 138 9.71 13.82 9.37
C GLU A 138 9.14 14.94 8.52
N VAL A 139 9.19 14.81 7.19
CA VAL A 139 8.60 15.81 6.27
C VAL A 139 7.08 15.90 6.45
N LEU A 140 6.41 14.75 6.55
CA LEU A 140 4.96 14.68 6.79
C LEU A 140 4.57 15.27 8.15
N ALA A 141 5.30 14.91 9.21
CA ALA A 141 5.06 15.43 10.56
C ALA A 141 5.28 16.95 10.64
N LYS A 142 6.34 17.46 10.02
CA LYS A 142 6.59 18.92 9.94
C LYS A 142 5.50 19.66 9.14
N ALA A 143 4.86 19.00 8.20
CA ALA A 143 3.72 19.57 7.46
C ALA A 143 2.41 19.53 8.25
N GLY A 144 2.37 18.92 9.44
CA GLY A 144 1.21 18.84 10.31
C GLY A 144 0.44 17.52 10.26
N VAL A 145 0.95 16.50 9.57
CA VAL A 145 0.37 15.14 9.63
C VAL A 145 0.74 14.51 10.98
N GLU A 146 -0.25 14.07 11.75
CA GLU A 146 0.02 13.34 12.99
C GLU A 146 0.83 12.08 12.71
N ARG A 147 1.87 11.83 13.51
CA ARG A 147 2.75 10.66 13.31
C ARG A 147 2.01 9.33 13.34
N SER A 148 0.97 9.22 14.17
CA SER A 148 0.09 8.05 14.28
C SER A 148 -0.70 7.75 13.01
N ARG A 149 -0.85 8.73 12.12
CA ARG A 149 -1.57 8.62 10.84
C ARG A 149 -0.65 8.31 9.65
N ILE A 150 0.66 8.16 9.88
CA ILE A 150 1.63 7.87 8.82
C ILE A 150 1.99 6.40 8.86
N LEU A 151 1.69 5.68 7.79
CA LEU A 151 1.97 4.26 7.60
C LEU A 151 3.03 4.08 6.51
N PRO A 152 4.30 3.77 6.84
CA PRO A 152 5.33 3.51 5.86
C PRO A 152 5.10 2.19 5.10
N ASP A 153 5.50 2.17 3.81
CA ASP A 153 5.58 0.97 2.97
C ASP A 153 6.96 0.93 2.28
N VAL A 154 7.68 -0.14 2.45
CA VAL A 154 9.01 -0.33 1.82
C VAL A 154 8.94 -0.47 0.29
N GLY A 155 7.76 -0.66 -0.27
CA GLY A 155 7.51 -0.70 -1.70
C GLY A 155 8.08 -1.93 -2.40
N ILE A 156 7.77 -3.13 -1.90
CA ILE A 156 8.16 -4.38 -2.56
C ILE A 156 7.74 -4.38 -4.02
N GLY A 157 8.67 -4.66 -4.95
CA GLY A 157 8.41 -4.71 -6.39
C GLY A 157 8.34 -3.35 -7.09
N PHE A 158 8.53 -2.23 -6.39
CA PHE A 158 8.55 -0.89 -6.98
C PHE A 158 9.99 -0.41 -7.18
N GLY A 159 10.56 -0.74 -8.36
CA GLY A 159 11.94 -0.43 -8.70
C GLY A 159 12.94 -1.21 -7.83
N LYS A 160 12.77 -2.52 -7.78
CA LYS A 160 13.60 -3.42 -6.99
C LYS A 160 13.79 -4.76 -7.70
N MET A 161 15.01 -5.27 -7.68
CA MET A 161 15.34 -6.62 -8.12
C MET A 161 14.86 -7.66 -7.09
N VAL A 162 14.95 -8.95 -7.41
CA VAL A 162 14.53 -10.04 -6.52
C VAL A 162 15.31 -10.02 -5.20
N GLU A 163 16.63 -9.86 -5.28
CA GLU A 163 17.53 -9.78 -4.13
C GLU A 163 17.21 -8.58 -3.24
N HIS A 164 16.87 -7.41 -3.83
CA HIS A 164 16.47 -6.22 -3.08
C HIS A 164 15.17 -6.47 -2.31
N ASN A 165 14.17 -7.09 -2.96
CA ASN A 165 12.90 -7.43 -2.31
C ASN A 165 13.11 -8.40 -1.14
N ARG A 166 13.98 -9.39 -1.31
CA ARG A 166 14.33 -10.34 -0.25
C ARG A 166 14.99 -9.65 0.93
N ALA A 167 16.04 -8.86 0.69
CA ALA A 167 16.73 -8.12 1.75
C ALA A 167 15.76 -7.25 2.57
N LEU A 168 14.80 -6.58 1.91
CA LEU A 168 13.78 -5.78 2.60
C LEU A 168 12.82 -6.64 3.43
N LEU A 169 12.45 -7.82 2.95
CA LEU A 169 11.58 -8.75 3.68
C LEU A 169 12.31 -9.40 4.86
N GLU A 170 13.62 -9.58 4.79
CA GLU A 170 14.45 -10.17 5.85
C GLU A 170 14.91 -9.15 6.89
N ALA A 171 14.90 -7.86 6.57
CA ALA A 171 15.36 -6.79 7.46
C ALA A 171 14.47 -6.59 8.68
N ASP A 172 15.09 -6.13 9.76
CA ASP A 172 14.39 -5.60 10.93
C ASP A 172 14.02 -4.14 10.72
N TRP A 173 12.74 -3.81 10.92
CA TRP A 173 12.17 -2.46 10.75
C TRP A 173 11.72 -1.84 12.08
N SER A 174 12.05 -2.44 13.21
CA SER A 174 11.65 -1.98 14.56
C SER A 174 12.07 -0.54 14.87
N GLU A 175 13.19 -0.08 14.29
CA GLU A 175 13.68 1.29 14.44
C GLU A 175 12.73 2.37 13.92
N LEU A 176 11.80 2.02 13.02
CA LEU A 176 10.78 2.98 12.56
C LEU A 176 9.70 3.26 13.62
N ASP A 177 9.64 2.44 14.68
CA ASP A 177 8.71 2.57 15.82
C ASP A 177 7.25 2.78 15.39
N ARG A 178 6.82 2.03 14.37
CA ARG A 178 5.47 2.09 13.80
C ARG A 178 5.13 0.88 12.96
N PRO A 179 3.83 0.62 12.71
CA PRO A 179 3.40 -0.39 11.75
C PRO A 179 3.99 -0.14 10.36
N LEU A 180 4.23 -1.22 9.61
CA LEU A 180 4.54 -1.17 8.18
C LEU A 180 3.40 -1.75 7.37
N LEU A 181 3.14 -1.15 6.20
CA LEU A 181 2.27 -1.76 5.21
C LEU A 181 3.09 -2.73 4.35
N TRP A 182 2.56 -3.94 4.19
CA TRP A 182 3.14 -4.98 3.35
C TRP A 182 2.20 -5.35 2.20
N GLY A 183 2.64 -5.10 0.98
CA GLY A 183 1.92 -5.44 -0.25
C GLY A 183 2.67 -6.48 -1.06
N LEU A 184 2.57 -7.77 -0.73
CA LEU A 184 3.31 -8.87 -1.38
C LEU A 184 2.49 -9.57 -2.46
N SER A 185 1.17 -9.54 -2.34
CA SER A 185 0.24 -10.32 -3.15
C SER A 185 0.40 -10.06 -4.65
N ARG A 186 0.49 -11.13 -5.43
CA ARG A 186 0.66 -11.15 -6.90
C ARG A 186 1.94 -10.51 -7.44
N LYS A 187 2.93 -10.27 -6.59
CA LYS A 187 4.22 -9.69 -7.00
C LYS A 187 5.11 -10.74 -7.68
N SER A 188 5.88 -10.31 -8.68
CA SER A 188 6.71 -11.21 -9.51
C SER A 188 7.86 -11.87 -8.73
N PHE A 189 8.39 -11.24 -7.69
CA PHE A 189 9.48 -11.81 -6.88
C PHE A 189 9.07 -13.12 -6.17
N LEU A 190 7.77 -13.36 -5.96
CA LEU A 190 7.25 -14.63 -5.41
C LEU A 190 7.59 -15.83 -6.28
N GLU A 191 7.80 -15.64 -7.60
CA GLU A 191 8.23 -16.71 -8.48
C GLU A 191 9.62 -17.25 -8.13
N ALA A 192 10.56 -16.35 -7.80
CA ALA A 192 11.89 -16.73 -7.35
C ALA A 192 11.83 -17.48 -6.00
N THR A 193 11.02 -16.99 -5.05
CA THR A 193 10.80 -17.67 -3.77
C THR A 193 10.20 -19.06 -3.98
N LYS A 194 9.16 -19.15 -4.82
CA LYS A 194 8.52 -20.43 -5.17
C LYS A 194 9.56 -21.44 -5.68
N THR A 195 10.40 -21.04 -6.63
CA THR A 195 11.41 -21.90 -7.25
C THR A 195 12.46 -22.35 -6.24
N GLU A 196 13.01 -21.43 -5.46
CA GLU A 196 14.04 -21.71 -4.46
C GLU A 196 13.55 -22.64 -3.35
N LYS A 197 12.34 -22.41 -2.84
CA LYS A 197 11.74 -23.21 -1.77
C LYS A 197 11.01 -24.43 -2.28
N LYS A 198 11.02 -24.71 -3.60
CA LYS A 198 10.32 -25.83 -4.26
C LYS A 198 8.82 -25.89 -3.92
N MET A 199 8.18 -24.72 -3.89
CA MET A 199 6.77 -24.57 -3.60
C MET A 199 5.92 -24.80 -4.86
N LYS A 200 4.66 -25.17 -4.66
CA LYS A 200 3.71 -25.49 -5.73
C LYS A 200 3.40 -24.29 -6.62
N ASP A 201 3.10 -23.15 -6.01
CA ASP A 201 2.69 -21.94 -6.70
C ASP A 201 3.10 -20.65 -5.94
N ARG A 202 2.77 -19.49 -6.51
CA ARG A 202 3.07 -18.19 -5.90
C ARG A 202 2.25 -17.91 -4.63
N ASP A 203 1.11 -18.56 -4.51
CA ASP A 203 0.24 -18.38 -3.37
C ASP A 203 0.84 -19.08 -2.14
N GLU A 204 1.44 -20.26 -2.33
CA GLU A 204 2.20 -20.94 -1.27
C GLU A 204 3.45 -20.12 -0.86
N ALA A 205 4.12 -19.48 -1.83
CA ALA A 205 5.23 -18.57 -1.55
C ALA A 205 4.77 -17.30 -0.79
N LEU A 206 3.59 -16.78 -1.10
CA LEU A 206 2.99 -15.67 -0.37
C LEU A 206 2.67 -16.08 1.08
N ASP A 207 2.04 -17.22 1.27
CA ASP A 207 1.67 -17.74 2.59
C ASP A 207 2.91 -18.01 3.46
N TRP A 208 4.02 -18.44 2.83
CA TRP A 208 5.30 -18.59 3.52
C TRP A 208 5.85 -17.24 4.02
N TRP A 209 5.93 -16.22 3.16
CA TRP A 209 6.38 -14.90 3.56
C TRP A 209 5.46 -14.25 4.61
N ASN A 210 4.16 -14.44 4.48
CA ASN A 210 3.21 -13.93 5.47
C ASN A 210 3.50 -14.53 6.86
N ARG A 211 3.78 -15.83 6.96
CA ARG A 211 4.16 -16.50 8.22
C ARG A 211 5.49 -16.00 8.77
N GLU A 212 6.50 -15.84 7.91
CA GLU A 212 7.83 -15.34 8.30
C GLU A 212 7.74 -13.91 8.88
N LEU A 213 6.96 -13.04 8.26
CA LEU A 213 6.77 -11.67 8.74
C LEU A 213 5.96 -11.64 10.05
N LEU A 214 4.89 -12.43 10.15
CA LEU A 214 4.07 -12.53 11.37
C LEU A 214 4.88 -13.06 12.56
N ALA A 215 5.82 -13.97 12.33
CA ALA A 215 6.67 -14.52 13.39
C ALA A 215 7.56 -13.45 14.05
N ARG A 216 7.83 -12.33 13.39
CA ARG A 216 8.65 -11.23 13.93
C ARG A 216 7.93 -10.36 14.95
N ARG A 217 6.60 -10.53 15.11
CA ARG A 217 5.76 -9.81 16.07
C ARG A 217 5.82 -8.27 15.95
N GLN A 218 6.18 -7.75 14.78
CA GLN A 218 6.12 -6.31 14.51
C GLN A 218 4.70 -5.94 14.10
N PRO A 219 4.18 -4.78 14.50
CA PRO A 219 2.90 -4.28 14.02
C PRO A 219 2.93 -4.11 12.51
N MET A 220 1.90 -4.59 11.81
CA MET A 220 1.85 -4.51 10.36
C MET A 220 0.43 -4.44 9.81
N VAL A 221 0.31 -3.84 8.62
CA VAL A 221 -0.91 -3.80 7.81
C VAL A 221 -0.66 -4.57 6.53
N TRP A 222 -1.60 -5.43 6.15
CA TRP A 222 -1.50 -6.23 4.95
C TRP A 222 -2.37 -5.66 3.84
N ARG A 223 -1.76 -5.39 2.68
CA ARG A 223 -2.49 -5.08 1.45
C ARG A 223 -2.47 -6.29 0.52
N VAL A 224 -3.62 -6.93 0.37
CA VAL A 224 -3.76 -8.20 -0.33
C VAL A 224 -4.95 -8.19 -1.30
N HIS A 225 -4.90 -9.05 -2.33
CA HIS A 225 -6.01 -9.26 -3.26
C HIS A 225 -7.07 -10.24 -2.72
N ASP A 226 -6.69 -11.09 -1.77
CA ASP A 226 -7.57 -12.03 -1.10
C ASP A 226 -7.29 -11.99 0.43
N PRO A 227 -8.12 -11.29 1.22
CA PRO A 227 -7.93 -11.17 2.65
C PRO A 227 -7.96 -12.50 3.40
N LYS A 228 -8.66 -13.51 2.88
CA LYS A 228 -8.75 -14.84 3.51
C LYS A 228 -7.39 -15.51 3.63
N ARG A 229 -6.45 -15.24 2.72
CA ARG A 229 -5.10 -15.80 2.78
C ARG A 229 -4.27 -15.29 3.95
N VAL A 230 -4.50 -14.05 4.38
CA VAL A 230 -3.84 -13.52 5.58
C VAL A 230 -4.48 -14.09 6.84
N SER A 231 -5.80 -14.23 6.86
CA SER A 231 -6.54 -14.76 8.02
C SER A 231 -6.21 -16.23 8.31
N LEU A 232 -5.89 -17.04 7.29
CA LEU A 232 -5.45 -18.42 7.47
C LEU A 232 -4.05 -18.53 8.11
N GLY A 233 -3.18 -17.53 7.86
CA GLY A 233 -1.88 -17.40 8.55
C GLY A 233 -1.96 -16.71 9.91
N ALA A 234 -3.03 -15.99 10.15
CA ALA A 234 -3.24 -15.07 11.28
C ALA A 234 -4.10 -15.65 12.41
N GLY A 235 -4.03 -16.93 12.68
CA GLY A 235 -4.48 -17.43 13.98
C GLY A 235 -3.89 -16.66 15.17
N LEU A 236 -2.83 -15.88 14.92
CA LEU A 236 -2.19 -14.91 15.82
C LEU A 236 -2.63 -13.45 15.57
N GLY A 237 -3.14 -13.09 14.39
CA GLY A 237 -3.43 -11.70 14.01
C GLY A 237 -4.71 -11.11 14.63
N LYS A 238 -5.68 -11.94 14.99
CA LYS A 238 -6.86 -11.49 15.75
C LYS A 238 -6.57 -11.09 17.20
N ALA A 239 -5.41 -11.48 17.74
CA ALA A 239 -5.01 -11.16 19.10
C ALA A 239 -4.34 -9.78 19.25
N MET A 240 -3.99 -9.12 18.14
CA MET A 240 -3.34 -7.80 18.16
C MET A 240 -4.29 -6.80 17.51
N GLY A 241 -5.31 -6.37 18.26
CA GLY A 241 -6.32 -5.40 17.84
C GLY A 241 -5.76 -4.02 17.52
N TYR A 242 -5.06 -3.89 16.41
CA TYR A 242 -4.79 -2.60 15.80
C TYR A 242 -5.98 -2.24 14.92
N ARG A 243 -6.91 -1.50 15.47
CA ARG A 243 -7.73 -0.58 14.69
C ARG A 243 -6.83 0.63 14.39
N LEU A 244 -6.60 0.90 13.10
CA LEU A 244 -6.03 2.18 12.67
C LEU A 244 -6.95 3.32 13.08
#